data_5c649a2580b05bf9558fa244c796fa36
#
_entry.id   5c649a2580b05bf9558fa244c796fa36
#
_cell.length_a   1.000
_cell.length_b   1.000
_cell.length_c   1.000
_cell.angle_alpha   90.00
_cell.angle_beta   90.00
_cell.angle_gamma   90.00
#
_symmetry.space_group_name_H-M   'P 1'
#
loop_
_entity.id
_entity.type
_entity.pdbx_description
1 polymer ?
#
loop_
_entity_poly.entity_id
_entity_poly.type
_entity_poly.pdbx_seq_one_letter_code
_entity_poly.pdbx_strand_id
1 'polypeptide(L)'
;MIELNTIYNLPCLEMLIKLPDNSIDCCVTSPPYYGLRDYGVEGQLGLEATPEQYVQKLGNIFDEVKRVLKDDGVLWLNLGDTYYGSGQGWGDTKTTNKAHNGSRQRRKPEWNSINLKPKDLIGIPWITALELRSRGWYLRQDIIWHKPNPMPESVTDRCTKAHEYIFLLSKSARYYYDADAIKQPVVDATVLRLAQQLEKQKGSDRVPGKTNGNMKAVGPGRKPRPDDDRGGNQVSGRGIPAMAIDGKGVNGHSGYFDSCGNLIGEGMANKKSVWVVPTMPFSAAHFATFPEDLIVPMIKAGCPEGGTVLDPFMGAGTTALVAYKLNRNYIGSEINPGYCKIAEKRLLPHKMQQKLF
;
A
#
# COMPACT_ATOMS: atom_id res chain seq x y z
N MET A 1 21.13 -21.79 -6.82
CA MET A 1 20.13 -20.94 -7.52
C MET A 1 18.94 -20.76 -6.59
N ILE A 2 18.32 -19.59 -6.56
CA ILE A 2 17.07 -19.38 -5.84
C ILE A 2 15.92 -19.93 -6.69
N GLU A 3 15.05 -20.74 -6.07
CA GLU A 3 13.90 -21.35 -6.72
C GLU A 3 12.65 -20.49 -6.52
N LEU A 4 11.81 -20.39 -7.55
CA LEU A 4 10.51 -19.77 -7.49
C LEU A 4 9.57 -20.57 -6.55
N ASN A 5 8.57 -19.90 -6.03
CA ASN A 5 7.52 -20.47 -5.16
C ASN A 5 8.09 -21.09 -3.88
N THR A 6 9.13 -20.43 -3.33
CA THR A 6 9.86 -20.88 -2.14
C THR A 6 9.96 -19.76 -1.10
N ILE A 7 9.84 -20.15 0.17
CA ILE A 7 10.09 -19.29 1.34
C ILE A 7 11.38 -19.77 1.98
N TYR A 8 12.37 -18.92 2.04
CA TYR A 8 13.69 -19.25 2.58
C TYR A 8 13.76 -18.89 4.07
N ASN A 9 14.17 -19.83 4.90
CA ASN A 9 14.45 -19.54 6.30
C ASN A 9 15.86 -18.93 6.43
N LEU A 10 15.98 -17.67 6.04
CA LEU A 10 17.21 -16.89 6.02
C LEU A 10 16.91 -15.44 6.44
N PRO A 11 17.90 -14.68 6.93
CA PRO A 11 17.82 -13.23 7.00
C PRO A 11 17.56 -12.62 5.60
N CYS A 12 16.72 -11.59 5.55
CA CYS A 12 16.27 -11.01 4.26
C CYS A 12 17.42 -10.56 3.36
N LEU A 13 18.46 -9.93 3.90
CA LEU A 13 19.62 -9.49 3.12
C LEU A 13 20.39 -10.68 2.51
N GLU A 14 20.55 -11.77 3.24
CA GLU A 14 21.23 -12.97 2.73
C GLU A 14 20.46 -13.61 1.57
N MET A 15 19.14 -13.55 1.61
CA MET A 15 18.32 -14.02 0.50
C MET A 15 18.38 -13.06 -0.68
N LEU A 16 18.24 -11.74 -0.45
CA LEU A 16 18.25 -10.72 -1.48
C LEU A 16 19.55 -10.72 -2.31
N ILE A 17 20.70 -10.83 -1.66
CA ILE A 17 22.04 -10.86 -2.31
C ILE A 17 22.15 -12.05 -3.30
N LYS A 18 21.44 -13.15 -3.07
CA LYS A 18 21.45 -14.33 -3.95
C LYS A 18 20.53 -14.18 -5.18
N LEU A 19 19.63 -13.17 -5.16
CA LEU A 19 18.74 -12.89 -6.29
C LEU A 19 19.46 -12.13 -7.39
N PRO A 20 19.22 -12.48 -8.67
CA PRO A 20 19.73 -11.71 -9.79
C PRO A 20 19.14 -10.30 -9.84
N ASP A 21 19.87 -9.37 -10.40
CA ASP A 21 19.37 -8.04 -10.75
C ASP A 21 18.19 -8.15 -11.71
N ASN A 22 17.22 -7.24 -11.60
CA ASN A 22 16.09 -7.11 -12.53
C ASN A 22 15.29 -8.42 -12.75
N SER A 23 15.12 -9.22 -11.69
CA SER A 23 14.45 -10.53 -11.74
C SER A 23 13.04 -10.55 -11.15
N ILE A 24 12.66 -9.52 -10.39
CA ILE A 24 11.42 -9.44 -9.64
C ILE A 24 10.49 -8.38 -10.24
N ASP A 25 9.20 -8.70 -10.39
CA ASP A 25 8.20 -7.76 -10.92
C ASP A 25 7.65 -6.84 -9.85
N CYS A 26 7.38 -7.36 -8.66
CA CYS A 26 6.71 -6.61 -7.60
C CYS A 26 7.21 -7.05 -6.22
N CYS A 27 7.41 -6.10 -5.31
CA CYS A 27 7.61 -6.39 -3.89
C CYS A 27 6.38 -5.92 -3.10
N VAL A 28 5.82 -6.81 -2.28
CA VAL A 28 4.71 -6.49 -1.37
C VAL A 28 5.10 -6.95 0.02
N THR A 29 5.25 -6.01 0.96
CA THR A 29 5.86 -6.35 2.24
C THR A 29 5.44 -5.44 3.39
N SER A 30 5.55 -5.98 4.61
CA SER A 30 5.38 -5.28 5.88
C SER A 30 6.52 -5.69 6.82
N PRO A 31 7.58 -4.89 6.94
CA PRO A 31 8.69 -5.20 7.84
C PRO A 31 8.24 -5.18 9.30
N PRO A 32 9.00 -5.80 10.23
CA PRO A 32 8.78 -5.68 11.66
C PRO A 32 8.76 -4.22 12.09
N TYR A 33 7.70 -3.78 12.79
CA TYR A 33 7.53 -2.38 13.18
C TYR A 33 8.47 -2.01 14.32
N TYR A 34 9.00 -0.79 14.26
CA TYR A 34 9.91 -0.26 15.26
C TYR A 34 9.29 -0.22 16.67
N GLY A 35 10.02 -0.75 17.64
CA GLY A 35 9.63 -0.73 19.06
C GLY A 35 8.36 -1.50 19.41
N LEU A 36 7.73 -2.21 18.46
CA LEU A 36 6.44 -2.83 18.71
C LEU A 36 6.55 -4.26 19.23
N ARG A 37 7.47 -5.06 18.70
CA ARG A 37 7.51 -6.50 19.01
C ARG A 37 8.93 -7.06 19.05
N ASP A 38 9.14 -7.95 20.03
CA ASP A 38 10.29 -8.84 20.07
C ASP A 38 9.83 -10.23 19.63
N TYR A 39 10.36 -10.70 18.51
CA TYR A 39 10.08 -12.05 17.97
C TYR A 39 11.02 -13.10 18.56
N GLY A 40 11.99 -12.70 19.40
CA GLY A 40 12.93 -13.58 20.06
C GLY A 40 13.96 -14.24 19.15
N VAL A 41 14.20 -13.66 17.98
CA VAL A 41 15.16 -14.17 16.99
C VAL A 41 16.31 -13.18 16.87
N GLU A 42 17.55 -13.69 16.91
CA GLU A 42 18.74 -12.86 16.71
C GLU A 42 18.76 -12.25 15.30
N GLY A 43 19.14 -10.99 15.19
CA GLY A 43 19.18 -10.27 13.91
C GLY A 43 17.84 -9.71 13.46
N GLN A 44 16.75 -9.85 14.24
CA GLN A 44 15.47 -9.24 13.90
C GLN A 44 15.56 -7.71 13.82
N LEU A 45 14.72 -7.12 12.97
CA LEU A 45 14.49 -5.67 12.89
C LEU A 45 13.44 -5.22 13.91
N GLY A 46 13.42 -3.91 14.18
CA GLY A 46 12.44 -3.25 15.04
C GLY A 46 12.89 -3.11 16.51
N LEU A 47 14.10 -3.56 16.87
CA LEU A 47 14.69 -3.43 18.21
C LEU A 47 15.92 -2.53 18.23
N GLU A 48 16.13 -1.73 17.20
CA GLU A 48 17.23 -0.78 17.10
C GLU A 48 17.19 0.25 18.23
N ALA A 49 18.35 0.77 18.62
CA ALA A 49 18.44 1.75 19.70
C ALA A 49 17.72 3.06 19.35
N THR A 50 17.71 3.44 18.08
CA THR A 50 17.05 4.67 17.60
C THR A 50 16.21 4.43 16.34
N PRO A 51 15.16 5.24 16.11
CA PRO A 51 14.37 5.17 14.89
C PRO A 51 15.19 5.38 13.62
N GLU A 52 16.20 6.24 13.65
CA GLU A 52 17.11 6.48 12.51
C GLU A 52 17.89 5.23 12.15
N GLN A 53 18.42 4.51 13.14
CA GLN A 53 19.12 3.24 12.88
C GLN A 53 18.20 2.21 12.24
N TYR A 54 16.95 2.15 12.69
CA TYR A 54 15.94 1.28 12.09
C TYR A 54 15.66 1.67 10.64
N VAL A 55 15.40 2.97 10.39
CA VAL A 55 15.13 3.49 9.05
C VAL A 55 16.30 3.27 8.12
N GLN A 56 17.54 3.47 8.61
CA GLN A 56 18.75 3.23 7.83
C GLN A 56 18.93 1.75 7.46
N LYS A 57 18.67 0.84 8.40
CA LYS A 57 18.69 -0.60 8.11
C LYS A 57 17.63 -0.99 7.08
N LEU A 58 16.40 -0.47 7.20
CA LEU A 58 15.38 -0.65 6.19
C LEU A 58 15.82 -0.09 4.83
N GLY A 59 16.43 1.09 4.81
CA GLY A 59 16.98 1.68 3.59
C GLY A 59 17.95 0.73 2.88
N ASN A 60 18.90 0.15 3.63
CA ASN A 60 19.86 -0.81 3.07
C ASN A 60 19.20 -2.08 2.50
N ILE A 61 18.15 -2.58 3.15
CA ILE A 61 17.40 -3.72 2.65
C ILE A 61 16.63 -3.35 1.37
N PHE A 62 16.01 -2.18 1.34
CA PHE A 62 15.27 -1.72 0.18
C PHE A 62 16.16 -1.25 -0.98
N ASP A 63 17.44 -0.95 -0.75
CA ASP A 63 18.43 -0.78 -1.84
C ASP A 63 18.63 -2.11 -2.58
N GLU A 64 18.73 -3.23 -1.85
CA GLU A 64 18.79 -4.56 -2.47
C GLU A 64 17.46 -4.95 -3.13
N VAL A 65 16.31 -4.63 -2.53
CA VAL A 65 15.02 -4.80 -3.19
C VAL A 65 14.96 -4.02 -4.50
N LYS A 66 15.47 -2.78 -4.53
CA LYS A 66 15.54 -1.95 -5.74
C LYS A 66 16.43 -2.58 -6.81
N ARG A 67 17.56 -3.18 -6.41
CA ARG A 67 18.48 -3.88 -7.33
C ARG A 67 17.78 -5.05 -8.02
N VAL A 68 17.09 -5.90 -7.26
CA VAL A 68 16.44 -7.11 -7.79
C VAL A 68 15.13 -6.84 -8.52
N LEU A 69 14.44 -5.73 -8.27
CA LEU A 69 13.27 -5.32 -9.03
C LEU A 69 13.64 -5.03 -10.48
N LYS A 70 12.78 -5.41 -11.42
CA LYS A 70 12.83 -4.98 -12.82
C LYS A 70 12.76 -3.46 -12.93
N ASP A 71 13.16 -2.89 -14.05
CA ASP A 71 13.20 -1.44 -14.24
C ASP A 71 11.82 -0.79 -14.10
N ASP A 72 10.76 -1.51 -14.42
CA ASP A 72 9.36 -1.12 -14.25
C ASP A 72 8.72 -1.68 -12.97
N GLY A 73 9.51 -2.33 -12.11
CA GLY A 73 9.04 -2.95 -10.87
C GLY A 73 8.59 -1.95 -9.81
N VAL A 74 7.71 -2.41 -8.94
CA VAL A 74 7.11 -1.60 -7.86
C VAL A 74 7.27 -2.25 -6.49
N LEU A 75 7.28 -1.40 -5.47
CA LEU A 75 7.27 -1.76 -4.05
C LEU A 75 5.99 -1.24 -3.40
N TRP A 76 5.25 -2.13 -2.75
CA TRP A 76 4.14 -1.82 -1.85
C TRP A 76 4.62 -2.07 -0.42
N LEU A 77 4.78 -0.99 0.34
CA LEU A 77 5.34 -1.01 1.69
C LEU A 77 4.29 -0.63 2.72
N ASN A 78 3.83 -1.60 3.52
CA ASN A 78 2.94 -1.35 4.64
C ASN A 78 3.73 -1.09 5.91
N LEU A 79 3.45 0.02 6.59
CA LEU A 79 4.07 0.43 7.83
C LEU A 79 3.06 0.98 8.83
N GLY A 80 3.19 0.53 10.08
CA GLY A 80 2.54 1.13 11.22
C GLY A 80 3.47 2.08 11.97
N ASP A 81 2.87 3.01 12.70
CA ASP A 81 3.59 3.97 13.51
C ASP A 81 3.38 3.71 15.01
N THR A 82 4.26 4.24 15.84
CA THR A 82 4.21 4.11 17.29
C THR A 82 4.49 5.43 17.98
N TYR A 83 4.19 5.49 19.28
CA TYR A 83 4.39 6.68 20.10
C TYR A 83 5.61 6.52 21.00
N TYR A 84 6.38 7.61 21.14
CA TYR A 84 7.51 7.67 22.05
C TYR A 84 7.03 7.62 23.51
N GLY A 85 7.62 6.73 24.31
CA GLY A 85 7.31 6.64 25.74
C GLY A 85 5.88 6.23 26.05
N SER A 86 5.10 5.73 25.10
CA SER A 86 3.78 5.14 25.38
C SER A 86 3.98 3.91 26.25
N GLY A 87 3.55 3.97 27.51
CA GLY A 87 3.81 2.97 28.54
C GLY A 87 3.22 1.56 28.33
N GLN A 88 2.70 1.26 27.16
CA GLN A 88 2.26 -0.07 26.78
C GLN A 88 3.44 -0.90 26.24
N GLY A 89 4.32 -1.29 27.14
CA GLY A 89 5.42 -2.20 26.86
C GLY A 89 6.77 -1.83 27.49
N TRP A 90 6.87 -0.67 28.11
CA TRP A 90 8.11 -0.17 28.71
C TRP A 90 8.01 0.07 30.23
N GLY A 91 6.87 -0.25 30.83
CA GLY A 91 6.66 -0.11 32.25
C GLY A 91 7.07 -1.35 33.05
N ASP A 92 7.78 -1.13 34.15
CA ASP A 92 7.84 -2.06 35.30
C ASP A 92 6.41 -2.30 35.82
N THR A 93 5.61 -3.07 35.11
CA THR A 93 4.40 -3.61 35.71
C THR A 93 4.83 -4.79 36.56
N LYS A 94 4.96 -4.53 37.86
CA LYS A 94 4.81 -5.56 38.89
C LYS A 94 3.40 -6.14 38.82
N THR A 95 3.04 -6.75 37.71
CA THR A 95 1.84 -7.56 37.62
C THR A 95 2.19 -8.93 38.15
N THR A 96 1.56 -9.27 39.26
CA THR A 96 1.66 -10.53 40.04
C THR A 96 1.14 -11.77 39.30
N ASN A 97 1.09 -11.76 37.98
CA ASN A 97 0.72 -12.95 37.19
C ASN A 97 1.97 -13.72 36.76
N LYS A 98 2.30 -14.74 37.61
CA LYS A 98 3.39 -15.71 37.44
C LYS A 98 3.29 -16.63 36.18
N ALA A 99 2.53 -16.32 35.16
CA ALA A 99 2.25 -17.21 34.03
C ALA A 99 3.05 -16.94 32.75
N HIS A 100 3.90 -15.92 32.69
CA HIS A 100 4.80 -15.71 31.56
C HIS A 100 6.25 -15.51 32.03
N ASN A 101 6.89 -16.63 32.34
CA ASN A 101 8.34 -16.71 32.49
C ASN A 101 8.97 -16.51 31.11
N GLY A 102 9.42 -15.30 30.80
CA GLY A 102 10.11 -15.01 29.56
C GLY A 102 10.21 -13.51 29.20
N SER A 103 9.84 -12.61 30.10
CA SER A 103 10.10 -11.18 29.88
C SER A 103 11.59 -10.88 30.05
N ARG A 104 12.38 -11.08 28.96
CA ARG A 104 13.67 -10.38 28.86
C ARG A 104 13.39 -8.90 29.07
N GLN A 105 14.08 -8.27 30.04
CA GLN A 105 14.04 -6.84 30.24
C GLN A 105 14.33 -6.17 28.89
N ARG A 106 13.32 -5.61 28.27
CA ARG A 106 13.52 -4.80 27.07
C ARG A 106 14.37 -3.62 27.48
N ARG A 107 15.57 -3.52 26.93
CA ARG A 107 16.41 -2.31 27.10
C ARG A 107 15.55 -1.13 26.65
N LYS A 108 15.42 -0.12 27.51
CA LYS A 108 14.88 1.18 27.08
C LYS A 108 15.80 1.67 25.96
N PRO A 109 15.30 1.98 24.77
CA PRO A 109 16.14 2.59 23.76
C PRO A 109 16.80 3.84 24.33
N GLU A 110 18.05 4.08 24.03
CA GLU A 110 18.70 5.35 24.31
C GLU A 110 18.19 6.38 23.30
N TRP A 111 17.07 6.99 23.62
CA TRP A 111 16.30 7.89 22.77
C TRP A 111 16.92 9.29 22.63
N ASN A 112 18.22 9.45 22.86
CA ASN A 112 18.89 10.74 22.97
C ASN A 112 19.26 11.38 21.62
N SER A 113 19.02 10.71 20.49
CA SER A 113 19.46 11.22 19.18
C SER A 113 18.40 12.03 18.41
N ILE A 114 17.12 11.90 18.77
CA ILE A 114 16.06 12.74 18.22
C ILE A 114 15.45 13.53 19.37
N ASN A 115 15.09 14.79 19.12
CA ASN A 115 14.37 15.65 20.10
C ASN A 115 12.94 15.16 20.35
N LEU A 116 12.72 13.85 20.47
CA LEU A 116 11.42 13.26 20.77
C LEU A 116 11.08 13.42 22.24
N LYS A 117 9.88 13.86 22.51
CA LYS A 117 9.33 13.98 23.83
C LYS A 117 8.35 12.83 24.12
N PRO A 118 8.16 12.43 25.37
CA PRO A 118 7.13 11.47 25.74
C PRO A 118 5.77 11.85 25.10
N LYS A 119 5.09 10.87 24.50
CA LYS A 119 3.85 10.99 23.74
C LYS A 119 3.97 11.52 22.30
N ASP A 120 5.15 11.89 21.82
CA ASP A 120 5.31 12.22 20.41
C ASP A 120 5.02 10.99 19.54
N LEU A 121 4.29 11.18 18.44
CA LEU A 121 4.20 10.20 17.37
C LEU A 121 5.55 10.19 16.64
N ILE A 122 6.18 9.02 16.50
CA ILE A 122 7.55 8.94 15.98
C ILE A 122 7.60 9.28 14.48
N GLY A 123 6.57 8.89 13.72
CA GLY A 123 6.49 9.18 12.28
C GLY A 123 7.24 8.14 11.41
N ILE A 124 7.48 6.94 11.92
CA ILE A 124 8.23 5.87 11.22
C ILE A 124 7.81 5.67 9.76
N PRO A 125 6.51 5.59 9.42
CA PRO A 125 6.10 5.37 8.03
C PRO A 125 6.62 6.46 7.11
N TRP A 126 6.45 7.73 7.50
CA TRP A 126 6.84 8.86 6.67
C TRP A 126 8.34 9.08 6.61
N ILE A 127 9.05 8.91 7.75
CA ILE A 127 10.52 9.00 7.76
C ILE A 127 11.11 7.92 6.83
N THR A 128 10.57 6.69 6.88
CA THR A 128 11.02 5.61 5.99
C THR A 128 10.73 5.94 4.52
N ALA A 129 9.52 6.41 4.20
CA ALA A 129 9.16 6.75 2.82
C ALA A 129 10.04 7.87 2.25
N LEU A 130 10.37 8.89 3.08
CA LEU A 130 11.23 9.99 2.68
C LEU A 130 12.71 9.55 2.55
N GLU A 131 13.18 8.66 3.43
CA GLU A 131 14.51 8.06 3.31
C GLU A 131 14.62 7.24 2.01
N LEU A 132 13.66 6.40 1.69
CA LEU A 132 13.67 5.65 0.42
C LEU A 132 13.65 6.59 -0.78
N ARG A 133 12.86 7.67 -0.72
CA ARG A 133 12.89 8.70 -1.77
C ARG A 133 14.27 9.33 -1.92
N SER A 134 14.98 9.64 -0.83
CA SER A 134 16.33 10.20 -0.87
C SER A 134 17.34 9.22 -1.48
N ARG A 135 17.11 7.90 -1.35
CA ARG A 135 17.86 6.81 -1.99
C ARG A 135 17.48 6.56 -3.45
N GLY A 136 16.69 7.48 -4.06
CA GLY A 136 16.35 7.44 -5.47
C GLY A 136 15.16 6.56 -5.84
N TRP A 137 14.32 6.17 -4.88
CA TRP A 137 13.00 5.63 -5.18
C TRP A 137 12.05 6.74 -5.62
N TYR A 138 11.11 6.43 -6.50
CA TYR A 138 9.98 7.30 -6.80
C TYR A 138 8.86 7.01 -5.81
N LEU A 139 8.63 7.88 -4.84
CA LEU A 139 7.46 7.81 -3.95
C LEU A 139 6.23 8.27 -4.74
N ARG A 140 5.38 7.31 -5.13
CA ARG A 140 4.27 7.55 -6.04
C ARG A 140 2.98 7.90 -5.35
N GLN A 141 2.68 7.21 -4.25
CA GLN A 141 1.44 7.42 -3.52
C GLN A 141 1.57 6.94 -2.08
N ASP A 142 0.88 7.63 -1.16
CA ASP A 142 0.46 7.14 0.12
C ASP A 142 -0.97 6.60 0.05
N ILE A 143 -1.21 5.49 0.70
CA ILE A 143 -2.52 4.84 0.77
C ILE A 143 -2.80 4.59 2.24
N ILE A 144 -4.03 4.92 2.66
CA ILE A 144 -4.49 4.68 4.02
C ILE A 144 -5.21 3.34 4.06
N TRP A 145 -4.67 2.39 4.80
CA TRP A 145 -5.42 1.21 5.21
C TRP A 145 -6.25 1.56 6.44
N HIS A 146 -7.54 1.85 6.23
CA HIS A 146 -8.50 2.07 7.30
C HIS A 146 -9.01 0.73 7.83
N LYS A 147 -8.86 0.54 9.16
CA LYS A 147 -9.32 -0.63 9.92
C LYS A 147 -10.65 -0.30 10.59
N PRO A 148 -11.80 -0.81 10.08
CA PRO A 148 -13.10 -0.51 10.69
C PRO A 148 -13.26 -1.14 12.09
N ASN A 149 -12.43 -2.14 12.42
CA ASN A 149 -12.38 -2.83 13.70
C ASN A 149 -10.99 -2.72 14.37
N PRO A 150 -10.51 -1.49 14.69
CA PRO A 150 -9.20 -1.33 15.32
C PRO A 150 -9.23 -1.91 16.74
N MET A 151 -8.04 -2.27 17.26
CA MET A 151 -7.91 -2.62 18.68
C MET A 151 -8.31 -1.41 19.55
N PRO A 152 -9.16 -1.59 20.56
CA PRO A 152 -9.49 -0.53 21.49
C PRO A 152 -8.25 0.02 22.20
N GLU A 153 -8.17 1.34 22.34
CA GLU A 153 -7.12 2.02 23.08
C GLU A 153 -7.75 2.77 24.29
N SER A 154 -7.13 2.63 25.46
CA SER A 154 -7.59 3.31 26.69
C SER A 154 -7.10 4.76 26.81
N VAL A 155 -6.67 5.38 25.71
CA VAL A 155 -6.15 6.74 25.68
C VAL A 155 -7.30 7.76 25.62
N THR A 156 -7.15 8.90 26.32
CA THR A 156 -8.17 9.95 26.41
C THR A 156 -7.71 11.29 25.85
N ASP A 157 -6.44 11.38 25.45
CA ASP A 157 -5.81 12.63 24.96
C ASP A 157 -5.54 12.62 23.46
N ARG A 158 -6.01 11.61 22.73
CA ARG A 158 -5.97 11.49 21.28
C ARG A 158 -7.02 10.50 20.75
N CYS A 159 -7.25 10.53 19.48
CA CYS A 159 -8.12 9.54 18.83
C CYS A 159 -7.51 8.13 18.84
N THR A 160 -8.37 7.10 18.87
CA THR A 160 -7.96 5.70 18.64
C THR A 160 -7.39 5.57 17.25
N LYS A 161 -6.21 4.93 17.13
CA LYS A 161 -5.54 4.72 15.86
C LYS A 161 -6.25 3.64 15.05
N ALA A 162 -6.88 4.03 13.97
CA ALA A 162 -7.69 3.15 13.11
C ALA A 162 -7.10 2.96 11.70
N HIS A 163 -5.83 3.30 11.48
CA HIS A 163 -5.21 3.16 10.17
C HIS A 163 -3.72 2.84 10.22
N GLU A 164 -3.23 2.32 9.12
CA GLU A 164 -1.80 2.20 8.79
C GLU A 164 -1.55 2.81 7.41
N TYR A 165 -0.27 3.01 7.08
CA TYR A 165 0.15 3.55 5.80
C TYR A 165 0.65 2.44 4.89
N ILE A 166 0.29 2.55 3.61
CA ILE A 166 0.87 1.76 2.53
C ILE A 166 1.47 2.75 1.55
N PHE A 167 2.75 2.61 1.25
CA PHE A 167 3.41 3.43 0.26
C PHE A 167 3.60 2.64 -1.03
N LEU A 168 3.18 3.23 -2.14
CA LEU A 168 3.56 2.78 -3.47
C LEU A 168 4.84 3.51 -3.87
N LEU A 169 5.91 2.74 -4.06
CA LEU A 169 7.17 3.23 -4.60
C LEU A 169 7.51 2.49 -5.89
N SER A 170 8.22 3.14 -6.80
CA SER A 170 8.69 2.52 -8.03
C SER A 170 10.19 2.73 -8.23
N LYS A 171 10.82 1.79 -8.93
CA LYS A 171 12.23 1.88 -9.29
C LYS A 171 12.49 3.01 -10.27
N SER A 172 11.57 3.23 -11.22
CA SER A 172 11.67 4.20 -12.30
C SER A 172 10.43 5.09 -12.41
N ALA A 173 10.50 6.17 -13.16
CA ALA A 173 9.39 7.07 -13.42
C ALA A 173 8.26 6.39 -14.24
N ARG A 174 8.62 5.43 -15.09
CA ARG A 174 7.69 4.54 -15.81
C ARG A 174 7.74 3.18 -15.15
N TYR A 175 6.59 2.69 -14.73
CA TYR A 175 6.47 1.42 -14.00
C TYR A 175 5.19 0.70 -14.37
N TYR A 176 5.17 -0.60 -14.12
CA TYR A 176 3.99 -1.43 -14.33
C TYR A 176 2.91 -1.08 -13.31
N TYR A 177 1.71 -0.79 -13.80
CA TYR A 177 0.55 -0.56 -12.96
C TYR A 177 -0.75 -0.86 -13.72
N ASP A 178 -1.39 -1.97 -13.39
CA ASP A 178 -2.69 -2.35 -13.96
C ASP A 178 -3.83 -1.72 -13.15
N ALA A 179 -4.22 -0.52 -13.58
CA ALA A 179 -5.33 0.20 -12.96
C ALA A 179 -6.68 -0.50 -13.17
N ASP A 180 -6.85 -1.20 -14.28
CA ASP A 180 -8.11 -1.84 -14.65
C ASP A 180 -8.40 -3.06 -13.77
N ALA A 181 -7.36 -3.82 -13.39
CA ALA A 181 -7.47 -4.98 -12.51
C ALA A 181 -7.97 -4.67 -11.09
N ILE A 182 -7.93 -3.40 -10.68
CA ILE A 182 -8.30 -2.96 -9.32
C ILE A 182 -9.39 -1.87 -9.30
N LYS A 183 -10.06 -1.60 -10.42
CA LYS A 183 -11.19 -0.69 -10.46
C LYS A 183 -12.25 -1.07 -9.42
N GLN A 184 -12.97 -0.08 -8.96
CA GLN A 184 -14.07 -0.27 -8.00
C GLN A 184 -15.37 0.33 -8.56
N PRO A 185 -16.53 -0.17 -8.15
CA PRO A 185 -17.81 0.40 -8.54
C PRO A 185 -17.90 1.89 -8.18
N VAL A 186 -18.55 2.65 -9.05
CA VAL A 186 -18.83 4.07 -8.79
C VAL A 186 -19.94 4.15 -7.74
N VAL A 187 -19.75 5.04 -6.76
CA VAL A 187 -20.78 5.28 -5.74
C VAL A 187 -21.98 6.03 -6.33
N ASP A 188 -23.20 5.73 -5.84
CA ASP A 188 -24.46 6.30 -6.31
C ASP A 188 -24.48 7.83 -6.41
N ALA A 189 -23.87 8.52 -5.43
CA ALA A 189 -23.75 9.97 -5.47
C ALA A 189 -22.96 10.49 -6.69
N THR A 190 -21.99 9.73 -7.18
CA THR A 190 -21.26 10.07 -8.42
C THR A 190 -22.13 9.80 -9.64
N VAL A 191 -22.86 8.69 -9.65
CA VAL A 191 -23.82 8.36 -10.71
C VAL A 191 -24.87 9.47 -10.82
N LEU A 192 -25.50 9.86 -9.72
CA LEU A 192 -26.47 10.94 -9.67
C LEU A 192 -25.90 12.29 -10.14
N ARG A 193 -24.65 12.60 -9.77
CA ARG A 193 -23.97 13.81 -10.22
C ARG A 193 -23.70 13.80 -11.73
N LEU A 194 -23.30 12.66 -12.28
CA LEU A 194 -23.03 12.51 -13.70
C LEU A 194 -24.32 12.52 -14.54
N ALA A 195 -25.44 12.01 -13.98
CA ALA A 195 -26.75 12.04 -14.61
C ALA A 195 -27.42 13.42 -14.61
N GLN A 196 -26.87 14.42 -13.91
CA GLN A 196 -27.41 15.78 -13.91
C GLN A 196 -27.31 16.42 -15.29
N GLN A 197 -28.44 16.95 -15.77
CA GLN A 197 -28.46 17.69 -17.05
C GLN A 197 -27.67 19.00 -16.92
N LEU A 198 -26.51 19.06 -17.56
CA LEU A 198 -25.58 20.20 -17.48
C LEU A 198 -26.23 21.53 -17.89
N GLU A 199 -27.15 21.48 -18.85
CA GLU A 199 -27.86 22.66 -19.37
C GLU A 199 -28.78 23.31 -18.32
N LYS A 200 -29.26 22.52 -17.36
CA LYS A 200 -30.12 22.99 -16.27
C LYS A 200 -29.34 23.43 -15.01
N GLN A 201 -28.04 23.24 -14.98
CA GLN A 201 -27.22 23.70 -13.86
C GLN A 201 -27.05 25.21 -13.91
N LYS A 202 -27.68 25.92 -12.96
CA LYS A 202 -27.39 27.35 -12.74
C LYS A 202 -26.00 27.48 -12.15
N GLY A 203 -25.16 28.34 -12.72
CA GLY A 203 -23.86 28.67 -12.14
C GLY A 203 -24.02 29.23 -10.71
N SER A 204 -22.98 29.12 -9.87
CA SER A 204 -23.01 29.65 -8.52
C SER A 204 -23.05 31.19 -8.54
N ASP A 205 -24.11 31.78 -8.03
CA ASP A 205 -24.32 33.24 -7.89
C ASP A 205 -23.60 33.83 -6.66
N ARG A 206 -22.48 33.21 -6.22
CA ARG A 206 -21.76 33.65 -5.02
C ARG A 206 -21.15 35.05 -5.10
N VAL A 207 -21.07 35.63 -6.29
CA VAL A 207 -20.65 37.01 -6.50
C VAL A 207 -21.68 37.70 -7.37
N PRO A 208 -22.39 38.74 -6.90
CA PRO A 208 -23.32 39.49 -7.69
C PRO A 208 -22.65 40.02 -8.97
N GLY A 209 -23.23 39.70 -10.14
CA GLY A 209 -22.74 40.15 -11.44
C GLY A 209 -21.60 39.29 -12.04
N LYS A 210 -21.14 38.24 -11.42
CA LYS A 210 -20.22 37.25 -12.03
C LYS A 210 -20.84 35.85 -12.03
N THR A 211 -21.39 35.45 -13.15
CA THR A 211 -21.70 34.06 -13.40
C THR A 211 -20.38 33.27 -13.51
N ASN A 212 -20.05 32.45 -12.49
CA ASN A 212 -18.92 31.53 -12.54
C ASN A 212 -19.27 30.36 -13.48
N GLY A 213 -19.22 30.62 -14.79
CA GLY A 213 -19.43 29.59 -15.84
C GLY A 213 -18.46 28.42 -15.79
N ASN A 214 -17.47 28.43 -14.88
CA ASN A 214 -16.43 27.40 -14.73
C ASN A 214 -16.72 26.34 -13.66
N MET A 215 -17.83 26.42 -12.91
CA MET A 215 -18.17 25.45 -11.86
C MET A 215 -19.26 24.47 -12.29
N LYS A 216 -19.45 24.23 -13.55
CA LYS A 216 -20.24 23.07 -14.00
C LYS A 216 -19.45 21.80 -13.71
N ALA A 217 -20.02 20.90 -12.95
CA ALA A 217 -19.32 19.71 -12.43
C ALA A 217 -18.81 18.76 -13.52
N VAL A 218 -19.45 18.78 -14.69
CA VAL A 218 -19.03 18.05 -15.89
C VAL A 218 -19.56 18.84 -17.10
N GLY A 219 -18.74 19.18 -18.04
CA GLY A 219 -19.14 19.82 -19.30
C GLY A 219 -18.16 19.49 -20.42
N PRO A 220 -18.61 19.50 -21.67
CA PRO A 220 -17.68 19.40 -22.79
C PRO A 220 -16.63 20.49 -22.68
N GLY A 221 -15.39 20.16 -23.00
CA GLY A 221 -14.26 21.08 -22.92
C GLY A 221 -14.58 22.42 -23.58
N ARG A 222 -14.00 23.47 -23.00
CA ARG A 222 -14.17 24.85 -23.50
C ARG A 222 -13.85 24.88 -24.97
N LYS A 223 -14.78 25.32 -25.84
CA LYS A 223 -14.47 25.65 -27.23
C LYS A 223 -13.38 26.69 -27.21
N PRO A 224 -12.33 26.57 -28.03
CA PRO A 224 -11.32 27.64 -28.18
C PRO A 224 -12.05 28.95 -28.51
N ARG A 225 -11.68 30.03 -27.83
CA ARG A 225 -12.15 31.36 -28.22
C ARG A 225 -11.50 31.69 -29.57
N PRO A 226 -12.24 32.28 -30.52
CA PRO A 226 -11.69 32.65 -31.83
C PRO A 226 -10.49 33.60 -31.77
N ASP A 227 -10.28 34.29 -30.65
CA ASP A 227 -9.32 35.37 -30.48
C ASP A 227 -8.14 35.02 -29.56
N ASP A 228 -7.89 33.75 -29.25
CA ASP A 228 -6.74 33.33 -28.39
C ASP A 228 -5.46 33.20 -29.25
N ASP A 229 -5.04 34.37 -29.82
CA ASP A 229 -3.80 34.51 -30.57
C ASP A 229 -2.55 34.59 -29.65
N ARG A 230 -2.52 33.79 -28.60
CA ARG A 230 -1.32 33.59 -27.80
C ARG A 230 -0.47 32.53 -28.46
N GLY A 231 0.49 33.03 -29.22
CA GLY A 231 1.46 32.26 -29.97
C GLY A 231 1.99 31.03 -29.26
N GLY A 232 1.84 29.90 -29.89
CA GLY A 232 2.83 28.86 -29.99
C GLY A 232 3.26 28.14 -28.75
N ASN A 233 2.37 27.73 -27.83
CA ASN A 233 2.55 26.47 -27.16
C ASN A 233 1.28 25.63 -27.44
N GLN A 234 1.41 24.73 -28.41
CA GLN A 234 0.49 23.62 -28.49
C GLN A 234 0.60 22.85 -27.14
N VAL A 235 -0.07 23.35 -26.12
CA VAL A 235 -0.62 22.47 -25.12
C VAL A 235 -1.43 21.49 -25.95
N SER A 236 -0.92 20.28 -26.11
CA SER A 236 -1.67 19.20 -26.71
C SER A 236 -3.04 19.25 -26.07
N GLY A 237 -3.95 19.94 -26.76
CA GLY A 237 -5.32 20.03 -26.35
C GLY A 237 -5.81 18.60 -26.34
N ARG A 238 -5.81 17.99 -25.18
CA ARG A 238 -6.78 16.94 -24.89
C ARG A 238 -8.11 17.66 -24.88
N GLY A 239 -8.50 18.16 -26.07
CA GLY A 239 -9.88 18.44 -26.38
C GLY A 239 -10.58 17.15 -26.07
N ILE A 240 -11.48 17.20 -25.11
CA ILE A 240 -12.43 16.12 -24.90
C ILE A 240 -13.08 15.96 -26.25
N PRO A 241 -12.90 14.83 -26.97
CA PRO A 241 -13.60 14.62 -28.21
C PRO A 241 -15.08 14.80 -27.90
N ALA A 242 -15.80 15.55 -28.71
CA ALA A 242 -17.24 15.46 -28.77
C ALA A 242 -17.53 13.97 -28.79
N MET A 243 -18.36 13.48 -27.84
CA MET A 243 -18.74 12.08 -27.61
C MET A 243 -18.25 11.16 -28.72
N ALA A 244 -17.23 10.36 -28.41
CA ALA A 244 -16.76 9.41 -29.41
C ALA A 244 -17.93 8.47 -29.70
N ILE A 245 -18.28 8.39 -30.96
CA ILE A 245 -19.34 7.52 -31.48
C ILE A 245 -19.05 6.02 -31.20
N ASP A 246 -17.88 5.73 -30.63
CA ASP A 246 -17.36 4.40 -30.26
C ASP A 246 -17.60 3.97 -28.80
N GLY A 247 -18.44 4.69 -28.07
CA GLY A 247 -18.81 4.31 -26.68
C GLY A 247 -17.73 4.57 -25.63
N LYS A 248 -16.60 5.24 -25.99
CA LYS A 248 -15.58 5.65 -25.03
C LYS A 248 -15.96 6.98 -24.40
N GLY A 249 -16.31 6.94 -23.14
CA GLY A 249 -16.77 8.12 -22.38
C GLY A 249 -15.71 9.21 -22.25
N VAL A 250 -16.17 10.42 -22.00
CA VAL A 250 -15.39 11.61 -21.73
C VAL A 250 -14.51 11.38 -20.48
N ASN A 251 -13.22 11.74 -20.52
CA ASN A 251 -12.24 11.59 -19.44
C ASN A 251 -11.78 10.15 -19.13
N GLY A 252 -11.76 9.25 -20.11
CA GLY A 252 -11.27 7.90 -19.89
C GLY A 252 -12.23 7.02 -19.06
N HIS A 253 -13.43 7.51 -18.78
CA HIS A 253 -14.51 6.74 -18.19
C HIS A 253 -15.30 6.07 -19.32
N SER A 254 -14.72 5.06 -19.94
CA SER A 254 -15.44 4.23 -20.90
C SER A 254 -16.56 3.52 -20.15
N GLY A 255 -17.81 3.70 -20.60
CA GLY A 255 -18.91 2.83 -20.22
C GLY A 255 -19.94 3.39 -19.25
N TYR A 256 -19.95 4.68 -18.92
CA TYR A 256 -20.98 5.22 -18.02
C TYR A 256 -22.27 5.64 -18.73
N PHE A 257 -22.20 6.14 -19.98
CA PHE A 257 -23.34 6.67 -20.68
C PHE A 257 -23.34 6.27 -22.17
N ASP A 258 -24.52 5.99 -22.71
CA ASP A 258 -24.73 5.81 -24.13
C ASP A 258 -24.66 7.14 -24.90
N SER A 259 -24.79 7.08 -26.23
CA SER A 259 -24.82 8.26 -27.11
C SER A 259 -25.98 9.22 -26.83
N CYS A 260 -26.98 8.77 -26.07
CA CYS A 260 -28.17 9.56 -25.66
C CYS A 260 -28.00 10.13 -24.24
N GLY A 261 -26.87 9.83 -23.55
CA GLY A 261 -26.62 10.29 -22.17
C GLY A 261 -27.26 9.42 -21.09
N ASN A 262 -27.72 8.21 -21.42
CA ASN A 262 -28.24 7.28 -20.44
C ASN A 262 -27.10 6.48 -19.81
N LEU A 263 -27.22 6.17 -18.51
CA LEU A 263 -26.25 5.35 -17.81
C LEU A 263 -26.21 3.93 -18.38
N ILE A 264 -25.06 3.49 -18.87
CA ILE A 264 -24.84 2.13 -19.37
C ILE A 264 -24.08 1.34 -18.32
N GLY A 265 -24.74 0.38 -17.70
CA GLY A 265 -24.12 -0.58 -16.80
C GLY A 265 -23.61 -0.02 -15.47
N GLU A 266 -23.00 -0.87 -14.68
CA GLU A 266 -22.31 -0.49 -13.45
C GLU A 266 -20.98 0.19 -13.81
N GLY A 267 -20.92 1.51 -13.66
CA GLY A 267 -19.72 2.26 -13.93
C GLY A 267 -18.57 1.85 -12.98
N MET A 268 -17.36 1.72 -13.51
CA MET A 268 -16.15 1.42 -12.74
C MET A 268 -15.24 2.65 -12.67
N ALA A 269 -14.70 2.94 -11.50
CA ALA A 269 -13.77 4.05 -11.24
C ALA A 269 -12.43 3.52 -10.75
N ASN A 270 -11.39 4.33 -10.88
CA ASN A 270 -10.10 4.02 -10.29
C ASN A 270 -10.23 3.83 -8.78
N LYS A 271 -9.50 2.88 -8.24
CA LYS A 271 -9.46 2.62 -6.79
C LYS A 271 -8.98 3.87 -6.05
N LYS A 272 -9.71 4.23 -5.00
CA LYS A 272 -9.35 5.37 -4.13
C LYS A 272 -8.16 5.04 -3.24
N SER A 273 -7.48 6.06 -2.70
CA SER A 273 -6.31 5.90 -1.82
C SER A 273 -6.67 5.59 -0.35
N VAL A 274 -7.95 5.48 0.01
CA VAL A 274 -8.37 5.00 1.33
C VAL A 274 -9.04 3.66 1.16
N TRP A 275 -8.40 2.61 1.71
CA TRP A 275 -8.85 1.22 1.61
C TRP A 275 -9.44 0.78 2.94
N VAL A 276 -10.71 0.43 2.94
CA VAL A 276 -11.42 -0.07 4.12
C VAL A 276 -11.31 -1.58 4.11
N VAL A 277 -10.42 -2.13 4.94
CA VAL A 277 -10.19 -3.57 5.06
C VAL A 277 -10.15 -3.97 6.53
N PRO A 278 -11.06 -4.83 7.01
CA PRO A 278 -11.06 -5.27 8.39
C PRO A 278 -9.82 -6.11 8.70
N THR A 279 -9.35 -6.02 9.93
CA THR A 279 -8.34 -6.95 10.43
C THR A 279 -8.97 -8.32 10.65
N MET A 280 -8.29 -9.36 10.20
CA MET A 280 -8.74 -10.75 10.38
C MET A 280 -7.90 -11.41 11.48
N PRO A 281 -8.54 -12.02 12.49
CA PRO A 281 -7.82 -12.80 13.48
C PRO A 281 -7.20 -14.04 12.80
N PHE A 282 -5.93 -14.30 13.09
CA PHE A 282 -5.25 -15.47 12.60
C PHE A 282 -4.74 -16.29 13.80
N SER A 283 -5.45 -17.35 14.14
CA SER A 283 -5.22 -18.15 15.35
C SER A 283 -3.90 -18.92 15.37
N ALA A 284 -3.34 -19.22 14.19
CA ALA A 284 -2.09 -19.98 14.09
C ALA A 284 -0.82 -19.11 14.24
N ALA A 285 -0.94 -17.78 14.13
CA ALA A 285 0.14 -16.85 14.41
C ALA A 285 -0.23 -15.99 15.63
N HIS A 286 0.67 -15.92 16.62
CA HIS A 286 0.47 -15.07 17.80
C HIS A 286 0.48 -13.56 17.48
N PHE A 287 0.74 -13.18 16.24
CA PHE A 287 0.88 -11.79 15.82
C PHE A 287 -0.01 -11.48 14.61
N ALA A 288 -0.50 -10.24 14.56
CA ALA A 288 -1.35 -9.78 13.48
C ALA A 288 -0.61 -9.83 12.12
N THR A 289 -1.18 -10.58 11.19
CA THR A 289 -0.80 -10.59 9.77
C THR A 289 -1.71 -9.62 9.03
N PHE A 290 -1.23 -9.00 7.94
CA PHE A 290 -2.14 -8.24 7.09
C PHE A 290 -3.12 -9.18 6.38
N PRO A 291 -4.39 -8.78 6.19
CA PRO A 291 -5.40 -9.64 5.57
C PRO A 291 -5.14 -9.82 4.06
N GLU A 292 -5.60 -10.95 3.51
CA GLU A 292 -5.46 -11.25 2.09
C GLU A 292 -6.10 -10.16 1.21
N ASP A 293 -7.28 -9.65 1.59
CA ASP A 293 -8.00 -8.61 0.85
C ASP A 293 -7.22 -7.29 0.72
N LEU A 294 -6.27 -7.04 1.61
CA LEU A 294 -5.36 -5.90 1.51
C LEU A 294 -4.31 -6.12 0.42
N ILE A 295 -3.82 -7.35 0.27
CA ILE A 295 -2.72 -7.73 -0.61
C ILE A 295 -3.19 -7.92 -2.06
N VAL A 296 -4.40 -8.44 -2.25
CA VAL A 296 -4.98 -8.71 -3.58
C VAL A 296 -4.86 -7.52 -4.54
N PRO A 297 -5.30 -6.29 -4.19
CA PRO A 297 -5.17 -5.15 -5.10
C PRO A 297 -3.71 -4.74 -5.34
N MET A 298 -2.80 -4.93 -4.37
CA MET A 298 -1.38 -4.60 -4.57
C MET A 298 -0.74 -5.51 -5.61
N ILE A 299 -0.99 -6.82 -5.51
CA ILE A 299 -0.44 -7.80 -6.45
C ILE A 299 -1.08 -7.65 -7.83
N LYS A 300 -2.41 -7.47 -7.90
CA LYS A 300 -3.09 -7.30 -9.20
C LYS A 300 -2.61 -6.06 -9.95
N ALA A 301 -2.41 -4.95 -9.22
CA ALA A 301 -1.94 -3.71 -9.85
C ALA A 301 -0.45 -3.72 -10.16
N GLY A 302 0.36 -4.36 -9.31
CA GLY A 302 1.82 -4.24 -9.36
C GLY A 302 2.56 -5.40 -10.00
N CYS A 303 1.90 -6.54 -10.27
CA CYS A 303 2.55 -7.73 -10.82
C CYS A 303 1.73 -8.32 -11.97
N PRO A 304 2.29 -8.47 -13.17
CA PRO A 304 1.61 -9.16 -14.27
C PRO A 304 1.35 -10.64 -13.93
N GLU A 305 0.42 -11.27 -14.63
CA GLU A 305 0.21 -12.72 -14.50
C GLU A 305 1.48 -13.49 -14.89
N GLY A 306 1.79 -14.54 -14.13
CA GLY A 306 3.04 -15.29 -14.27
C GLY A 306 4.28 -14.55 -13.75
N GLY A 307 4.18 -13.27 -13.40
CA GLY A 307 5.27 -12.50 -12.78
C GLY A 307 5.63 -12.99 -11.38
N THR A 308 6.69 -12.43 -10.81
CA THR A 308 7.23 -12.85 -9.49
C THR A 308 7.04 -11.75 -8.45
N VAL A 309 6.39 -12.12 -7.33
CA VAL A 309 6.20 -11.28 -6.16
C VAL A 309 7.25 -11.62 -5.10
N LEU A 310 7.91 -10.61 -4.58
CA LEU A 310 8.90 -10.70 -3.50
C LEU A 310 8.29 -10.20 -2.18
N ASP A 311 8.57 -10.93 -1.09
CA ASP A 311 8.36 -10.45 0.27
C ASP A 311 9.57 -10.79 1.15
N PRO A 312 10.46 -9.85 1.45
CA PRO A 312 11.63 -10.08 2.30
C PRO A 312 11.29 -10.29 3.78
N PHE A 313 10.03 -10.11 4.19
CA PHE A 313 9.53 -10.30 5.55
C PHE A 313 8.25 -11.13 5.53
N MET A 314 8.34 -12.35 5.00
CA MET A 314 7.20 -13.18 4.59
C MET A 314 6.24 -13.54 5.74
N GLY A 315 6.73 -13.62 6.98
CA GLY A 315 5.91 -13.96 8.14
C GLY A 315 5.14 -15.26 7.94
N ALA A 316 3.82 -15.21 8.17
CA ALA A 316 2.93 -16.35 8.00
C ALA A 316 2.55 -16.66 6.54
N GLY A 317 3.21 -16.04 5.54
CA GLY A 317 3.07 -16.37 4.13
C GLY A 317 1.86 -15.78 3.41
N THR A 318 1.27 -14.68 3.90
CA THR A 318 0.07 -14.11 3.24
C THR A 318 0.37 -13.63 1.84
N THR A 319 1.50 -12.93 1.62
CA THR A 319 1.93 -12.49 0.30
C THR A 319 2.11 -13.66 -0.67
N ALA A 320 2.79 -14.73 -0.23
CA ALA A 320 2.99 -15.94 -1.04
C ALA A 320 1.65 -16.61 -1.39
N LEU A 321 0.75 -16.73 -0.43
CA LEU A 321 -0.55 -17.33 -0.63
C LEU A 321 -1.39 -16.56 -1.66
N VAL A 322 -1.45 -15.23 -1.56
CA VAL A 322 -2.22 -14.38 -2.48
C VAL A 322 -1.57 -14.39 -3.86
N ALA A 323 -0.24 -14.29 -3.95
CA ALA A 323 0.47 -14.40 -5.23
C ALA A 323 0.12 -15.71 -5.94
N TYR A 324 0.20 -16.83 -5.22
CA TYR A 324 -0.13 -18.15 -5.75
C TYR A 324 -1.59 -18.25 -6.22
N LYS A 325 -2.56 -17.79 -5.41
CA LYS A 325 -3.98 -17.77 -5.77
C LYS A 325 -4.27 -16.92 -7.02
N LEU A 326 -3.44 -15.92 -7.28
CA LEU A 326 -3.57 -15.02 -8.42
C LEU A 326 -2.71 -15.42 -9.62
N ASN A 327 -2.18 -16.64 -9.69
CA ASN A 327 -1.30 -17.14 -10.76
C ASN A 327 -0.03 -16.29 -10.92
N ARG A 328 0.58 -15.87 -9.81
CA ARG A 328 1.89 -15.23 -9.75
C ARG A 328 2.86 -16.14 -9.00
N ASN A 329 4.12 -16.11 -9.39
CA ASN A 329 5.18 -16.73 -8.62
C ASN A 329 5.48 -15.88 -7.38
N TYR A 330 6.10 -16.49 -6.38
CA TYR A 330 6.58 -15.78 -5.20
C TYR A 330 7.98 -16.21 -4.79
N ILE A 331 8.69 -15.31 -4.14
CA ILE A 331 9.93 -15.58 -3.41
C ILE A 331 9.83 -14.82 -2.09
N GLY A 332 10.22 -15.45 -0.99
CA GLY A 332 10.20 -14.78 0.29
C GLY A 332 11.28 -15.24 1.24
N SER A 333 11.54 -14.41 2.22
CA SER A 333 12.44 -14.68 3.35
C SER A 333 11.69 -14.55 4.66
N GLU A 334 11.96 -15.46 5.58
CA GLU A 334 11.45 -15.42 6.95
C GLU A 334 12.53 -15.97 7.90
N ILE A 335 12.93 -15.15 8.86
CA ILE A 335 14.01 -15.50 9.80
C ILE A 335 13.54 -16.52 10.85
N ASN A 336 12.24 -16.52 11.17
CA ASN A 336 11.68 -17.42 12.19
C ASN A 336 11.20 -18.74 11.55
N PRO A 337 11.84 -19.88 11.87
CA PRO A 337 11.47 -21.17 11.29
C PRO A 337 10.04 -21.62 11.64
N GLY A 338 9.47 -21.13 12.74
CA GLY A 338 8.08 -21.39 13.11
C GLY A 338 7.09 -20.76 12.13
N TYR A 339 7.36 -19.53 11.68
CA TYR A 339 6.55 -18.86 10.67
C TYR A 339 6.70 -19.49 9.30
N CYS A 340 7.90 -19.95 8.91
CA CYS A 340 8.09 -20.71 7.67
C CYS A 340 7.15 -21.94 7.64
N LYS A 341 7.10 -22.72 8.72
CA LYS A 341 6.20 -23.90 8.82
C LYS A 341 4.72 -23.52 8.71
N ILE A 342 4.32 -22.39 9.31
CA ILE A 342 2.95 -21.88 9.21
C ILE A 342 2.64 -21.51 7.75
N ALA A 343 3.54 -20.80 7.10
CA ALA A 343 3.38 -20.37 5.70
C ALA A 343 3.29 -21.59 4.76
N GLU A 344 4.15 -22.56 4.91
CA GLU A 344 4.12 -23.82 4.13
C GLU A 344 2.79 -24.57 4.32
N LYS A 345 2.34 -24.71 5.56
CA LYS A 345 1.05 -25.36 5.86
C LYS A 345 -0.13 -24.62 5.21
N ARG A 346 -0.09 -23.29 5.13
CA ARG A 346 -1.13 -22.51 4.44
C ARG A 346 -1.10 -22.70 2.92
N LEU A 347 0.08 -22.80 2.34
CA LEU A 347 0.26 -22.96 0.90
C LEU A 347 -0.06 -24.38 0.40
N LEU A 348 0.16 -25.39 1.22
CA LEU A 348 0.06 -26.81 0.83
C LEU A 348 -1.27 -27.19 0.17
N PRO A 349 -2.46 -26.84 0.72
CA PRO A 349 -3.73 -27.19 0.10
C PRO A 349 -3.87 -26.62 -1.33
N HIS A 350 -3.42 -25.38 -1.54
CA HIS A 350 -3.51 -24.71 -2.83
C HIS A 350 -2.52 -25.30 -3.85
N LYS A 351 -1.30 -25.68 -3.43
CA LYS A 351 -0.33 -26.37 -4.28
C LYS A 351 -0.80 -27.78 -4.69
N MET A 352 -1.54 -28.46 -3.83
CA MET A 352 -2.10 -29.78 -4.15
C MET A 352 -3.26 -29.68 -5.13
N GLN A 353 -4.09 -28.67 -5.02
CA GLN A 353 -5.26 -28.47 -5.87
C GLN A 353 -4.87 -28.20 -7.33
N GLN A 354 -3.80 -27.43 -7.59
CA GLN A 354 -3.30 -27.19 -8.96
C GLN A 354 -2.64 -28.39 -9.62
N LYS A 355 -2.19 -29.40 -8.86
CA LYS A 355 -1.60 -30.61 -9.42
C LYS A 355 -2.64 -31.62 -9.93
N LEU A 356 -3.93 -31.37 -9.67
CA LEU A 356 -5.04 -32.24 -10.05
C LEU A 356 -5.70 -31.81 -11.39
N PHE A 357 -5.27 -30.71 -11.96
CA PHE A 357 -5.65 -30.20 -13.28
C PHE A 357 -4.42 -29.95 -14.15
#